data_85a753582e91fcd606773812e8042a32
#
_entry.id   85a753582e91fcd606773812e8042a32
#
_cell.length_a   1.000
_cell.length_b   1.000
_cell.length_c   1.000
_cell.angle_alpha   90.00
_cell.angle_beta   90.00
_cell.angle_gamma   90.00
#
_symmetry.space_group_name_H-M   'P 1'
#
loop_
_entity.id
_entity.type
_entity.pdbx_description
1 polymer ?
#
loop_
_entity_poly.entity_id
_entity_poly.type
_entity_poly.pdbx_seq_one_letter_code
_entity_poly.pdbx_strand_id
1 'polypeptide(L)'
;MNFALREFIFVFCSLISLITPSPAAERPFYQGKNVNFIINFAAGGPTDIEGRIVARHLAKHIPGQPTLIPQNMAGAGGVTGMNFLGEVAKPDGQTLGYFTGPYNHQMMRTPSLRIDLIKLPFIASIQGVTVCYIRSDVPPGIKKPTDIVKAERFRAGGLSYDSNKDLRFRLAFDILGLKYDYVTGYNSSNDARLAVQRNEIQYHDENIPGYRGVVEPQLVKTGIVTPIYYHDVFSPDGVLKSSPDFPELASFTQVYTQIFGKAPSGIKYEALKAANIASGNMGRVAMMPPGTPPQAVAALRQAFAALSKDEEFIGDAMKVMKFHPRFEIGEDGERLRQKVLQVSPELVDFVRQFVEQARK
;
A
#
# COMPACT_ATOMS: atom_id res chain seq x y z
N MET A 1 -36.95 64.49 -74.02
CA MET A 1 -35.52 64.42 -73.64
C MET A 1 -35.48 63.89 -72.20
N ASN A 2 -35.37 62.57 -72.08
CA ASN A 2 -35.61 61.88 -70.82
C ASN A 2 -34.26 61.50 -70.18
N PHE A 3 -34.04 61.92 -68.97
CA PHE A 3 -32.96 61.47 -68.18
C PHE A 3 -33.50 60.51 -67.10
N ALA A 4 -33.05 59.24 -67.16
CA ALA A 4 -33.41 58.23 -66.23
C ALA A 4 -32.45 58.30 -64.99
N LEU A 5 -33.08 58.44 -63.86
CA LEU A 5 -32.37 58.36 -62.53
C LEU A 5 -32.26 56.93 -62.15
N ARG A 6 -31.02 56.43 -62.03
CA ARG A 6 -30.73 55.08 -61.53
C ARG A 6 -30.43 55.17 -60.00
N GLU A 7 -31.32 54.65 -59.23
CA GLU A 7 -31.10 54.47 -57.74
C GLU A 7 -30.12 53.35 -57.46
N PHE A 8 -29.05 53.66 -56.75
CA PHE A 8 -28.13 52.71 -56.20
C PHE A 8 -28.60 52.38 -54.80
N ILE A 9 -29.15 51.14 -54.61
CA ILE A 9 -29.46 50.60 -53.28
C ILE A 9 -28.15 49.97 -52.69
N PHE A 10 -27.58 50.59 -51.67
CA PHE A 10 -26.51 50.04 -50.87
C PHE A 10 -27.11 49.06 -49.84
N VAL A 11 -26.95 47.76 -50.09
CA VAL A 11 -27.28 46.73 -49.10
C VAL A 11 -26.12 46.65 -48.10
N PHE A 12 -26.34 47.23 -46.92
CA PHE A 12 -25.41 47.12 -45.79
C PHE A 12 -25.66 45.78 -45.07
N CYS A 13 -24.92 44.74 -45.47
CA CYS A 13 -24.95 43.45 -44.78
C CYS A 13 -24.20 43.59 -43.43
N SER A 14 -24.95 43.86 -42.37
CA SER A 14 -24.42 43.79 -40.97
C SER A 14 -24.05 42.37 -40.61
N LEU A 15 -22.76 42.02 -40.65
CA LEU A 15 -22.23 40.80 -40.05
C LEU A 15 -22.36 40.91 -38.51
N ILE A 16 -23.45 40.45 -37.96
CA ILE A 16 -23.55 40.21 -36.52
C ILE A 16 -22.75 38.96 -36.25
N SER A 17 -21.47 39.12 -35.83
CA SER A 17 -20.67 38.04 -35.26
C SER A 17 -21.35 37.56 -33.99
N LEU A 18 -22.00 36.41 -34.06
CA LEU A 18 -22.45 35.66 -32.88
C LEU A 18 -21.22 35.27 -32.07
N ILE A 19 -20.85 36.12 -31.09
CA ILE A 19 -19.89 35.75 -30.04
C ILE A 19 -20.61 34.72 -29.17
N THR A 20 -20.44 33.44 -29.51
CA THR A 20 -20.80 32.36 -28.59
C THR A 20 -19.95 32.52 -27.35
N PRO A 21 -20.53 32.70 -26.15
CA PRO A 21 -19.74 32.72 -24.96
C PRO A 21 -18.98 31.38 -24.86
N SER A 22 -17.65 31.43 -24.94
CA SER A 22 -16.81 30.29 -24.62
C SER A 22 -17.17 29.89 -23.20
N PRO A 23 -17.48 28.60 -22.90
CA PRO A 23 -17.77 28.20 -21.55
C PRO A 23 -16.57 28.63 -20.69
N ALA A 24 -16.81 29.52 -19.71
CA ALA A 24 -15.80 29.92 -18.79
C ALA A 24 -15.19 28.63 -18.19
N ALA A 25 -13.90 28.41 -18.41
CA ALA A 25 -13.22 27.22 -17.87
C ALA A 25 -13.52 27.14 -16.36
N GLU A 26 -14.23 26.10 -15.97
CA GLU A 26 -14.63 25.90 -14.58
C GLU A 26 -13.36 25.92 -13.71
N ARG A 27 -13.35 26.75 -12.68
CA ARG A 27 -12.16 26.91 -11.83
C ARG A 27 -11.82 25.56 -11.19
N PRO A 28 -10.55 25.13 -11.20
CA PRO A 28 -10.15 23.89 -10.56
C PRO A 28 -10.61 23.84 -9.11
N PHE A 29 -11.16 22.70 -8.71
CA PHE A 29 -11.74 22.52 -7.35
C PHE A 29 -10.80 22.95 -6.24
N TYR A 30 -9.48 22.70 -6.39
CA TYR A 30 -8.47 22.99 -5.38
C TYR A 30 -7.81 24.36 -5.51
N GLN A 31 -8.20 25.19 -6.45
CA GLN A 31 -7.60 26.51 -6.61
C GLN A 31 -7.76 27.37 -5.35
N GLY A 32 -6.64 27.83 -4.78
CA GLY A 32 -6.60 28.65 -3.56
C GLY A 32 -6.94 27.89 -2.26
N LYS A 33 -6.97 26.55 -2.30
CA LYS A 33 -7.23 25.73 -1.10
C LYS A 33 -5.94 25.13 -0.54
N ASN A 34 -5.98 24.78 0.74
CA ASN A 34 -5.01 23.92 1.40
C ASN A 34 -5.64 22.55 1.64
N VAL A 35 -4.81 21.50 1.65
CA VAL A 35 -5.24 20.13 1.94
C VAL A 35 -4.43 19.60 3.11
N ASN A 36 -5.08 19.26 4.20
CA ASN A 36 -4.46 18.55 5.32
C ASN A 36 -4.14 17.12 4.88
N PHE A 37 -2.87 16.74 4.95
CA PHE A 37 -2.38 15.43 4.57
C PHE A 37 -2.07 14.63 5.84
N ILE A 38 -3.04 13.82 6.28
CA ILE A 38 -2.99 13.11 7.57
C ILE A 38 -2.19 11.81 7.43
N ILE A 39 -1.12 11.69 8.20
CA ILE A 39 -0.25 10.51 8.28
C ILE A 39 -0.51 9.81 9.60
N ASN A 40 -0.91 8.54 9.57
CA ASN A 40 -1.35 7.82 10.77
C ASN A 40 -0.23 7.26 11.67
N PHE A 41 1.02 7.66 11.46
CA PHE A 41 2.16 7.28 12.29
C PHE A 41 3.01 8.50 12.68
N ALA A 42 3.89 8.30 13.66
CA ALA A 42 4.75 9.35 14.19
C ALA A 42 5.73 9.91 13.14
N ALA A 43 6.12 11.16 13.33
CA ALA A 43 7.11 11.83 12.50
C ALA A 43 8.46 11.09 12.50
N GLY A 44 9.16 11.11 11.36
CA GLY A 44 10.45 10.46 11.17
C GLY A 44 10.39 8.94 10.94
N GLY A 45 9.22 8.32 11.06
CA GLY A 45 9.03 6.91 10.72
C GLY A 45 8.87 6.68 9.21
N PRO A 46 8.93 5.40 8.75
CA PRO A 46 8.84 5.08 7.31
C PRO A 46 7.58 5.64 6.63
N THR A 47 6.43 5.60 7.30
CA THR A 47 5.17 6.14 6.76
C THR A 47 5.22 7.67 6.61
N ASP A 48 5.85 8.36 7.57
CA ASP A 48 5.99 9.83 7.53
C ASP A 48 6.95 10.25 6.41
N ILE A 49 8.11 9.60 6.31
CA ILE A 49 9.10 9.88 5.26
C ILE A 49 8.47 9.70 3.87
N GLU A 50 7.81 8.57 3.65
CA GLU A 50 7.12 8.26 2.40
C GLU A 50 5.98 9.25 2.12
N GLY A 51 5.13 9.51 3.12
CA GLY A 51 4.00 10.44 3.01
C GLY A 51 4.44 11.86 2.66
N ARG A 52 5.55 12.34 3.22
CA ARG A 52 6.09 13.68 2.90
C ARG A 52 6.67 13.76 1.50
N ILE A 53 7.29 12.69 1.00
CA ILE A 53 7.75 12.61 -0.40
C ILE A 53 6.53 12.65 -1.32
N VAL A 54 5.51 11.81 -1.06
CA VAL A 54 4.26 11.81 -1.82
C VAL A 54 3.61 13.19 -1.79
N ALA A 55 3.41 13.80 -0.63
CA ALA A 55 2.75 15.10 -0.50
C ALA A 55 3.48 16.21 -1.29
N ARG A 56 4.82 16.25 -1.23
CA ARG A 56 5.64 17.24 -1.95
C ARG A 56 5.41 17.18 -3.45
N HIS A 57 5.46 15.99 -4.02
CA HIS A 57 5.36 15.82 -5.47
C HIS A 57 3.90 15.80 -5.95
N LEU A 58 2.95 15.30 -5.14
CA LEU A 58 1.55 15.22 -5.50
C LEU A 58 0.92 16.61 -5.73
N ALA A 59 1.30 17.61 -4.93
CA ALA A 59 0.73 18.96 -4.97
C ALA A 59 0.74 19.58 -6.38
N LYS A 60 1.84 19.41 -7.12
CA LYS A 60 2.01 19.96 -8.48
C LYS A 60 1.10 19.31 -9.54
N HIS A 61 0.59 18.10 -9.26
CA HIS A 61 -0.30 17.36 -10.16
C HIS A 61 -1.79 17.55 -9.86
N ILE A 62 -2.13 18.18 -8.73
CA ILE A 62 -3.53 18.46 -8.40
C ILE A 62 -3.98 19.73 -9.14
N PRO A 63 -5.08 19.68 -9.94
CA PRO A 63 -5.61 20.88 -10.59
C PRO A 63 -5.90 21.99 -9.56
N GLY A 64 -5.32 23.16 -9.78
CA GLY A 64 -5.37 24.28 -8.85
C GLY A 64 -4.19 24.35 -7.87
N GLN A 65 -3.29 23.38 -7.88
CA GLN A 65 -2.03 23.32 -7.14
C GLN A 65 -2.15 23.73 -5.66
N PRO A 66 -2.98 23.04 -4.86
CA PRO A 66 -3.13 23.35 -3.45
C PRO A 66 -1.84 23.10 -2.67
N THR A 67 -1.69 23.77 -1.53
CA THR A 67 -0.65 23.38 -0.57
C THR A 67 -1.09 22.13 0.18
N LEU A 68 -0.30 21.06 0.13
CA LEU A 68 -0.48 19.87 0.97
C LEU A 68 0.28 20.09 2.28
N ILE A 69 -0.43 19.93 3.41
CA ILE A 69 0.10 20.16 4.76
C ILE A 69 0.18 18.82 5.51
N PRO A 70 1.35 18.13 5.53
CA PRO A 70 1.51 16.89 6.27
C PRO A 70 1.34 17.07 7.78
N GLN A 71 0.46 16.26 8.38
CA GLN A 71 0.18 16.23 9.80
C GLN A 71 0.23 14.79 10.31
N ASN A 72 1.00 14.53 11.36
CA ASN A 72 1.08 13.21 11.96
C ASN A 72 -0.02 13.03 13.02
N MET A 73 -0.78 11.95 12.90
CA MET A 73 -1.83 11.57 13.84
C MET A 73 -1.66 10.11 14.25
N ALA A 74 -0.63 9.85 15.03
CA ALA A 74 -0.27 8.54 15.52
C ALA A 74 -1.18 8.08 16.67
N GLY A 75 -1.18 6.78 16.96
CA GLY A 75 -1.88 6.17 18.09
C GLY A 75 -2.66 4.93 17.70
N ALA A 76 -2.80 3.99 18.63
CA ALA A 76 -3.53 2.73 18.48
C ALA A 76 -3.19 1.97 17.16
N GLY A 77 -1.90 1.85 16.82
CA GLY A 77 -1.49 1.21 15.57
C GLY A 77 -1.89 1.97 14.29
N GLY A 78 -2.15 3.28 14.38
CA GLY A 78 -2.61 4.13 13.27
C GLY A 78 -4.12 4.35 13.22
N VAL A 79 -4.89 3.68 14.07
CA VAL A 79 -6.36 3.77 14.10
C VAL A 79 -6.86 5.17 14.49
N THR A 80 -6.09 5.92 15.30
CA THR A 80 -6.45 7.30 15.68
C THR A 80 -6.67 8.19 14.46
N GLY A 81 -5.72 8.19 13.51
CA GLY A 81 -5.85 8.98 12.27
C GLY A 81 -6.99 8.49 11.37
N MET A 82 -7.25 7.17 11.35
CA MET A 82 -8.36 6.60 10.57
C MET A 82 -9.72 7.05 11.14
N ASN A 83 -9.92 6.93 12.46
CA ASN A 83 -11.15 7.38 13.11
C ASN A 83 -11.35 8.89 12.93
N PHE A 84 -10.28 9.71 13.06
CA PHE A 84 -10.36 11.12 12.76
C PHE A 84 -10.89 11.39 11.35
N LEU A 85 -10.35 10.69 10.34
CA LEU A 85 -10.77 10.87 8.96
C LEU A 85 -12.24 10.51 8.73
N GLY A 86 -12.74 9.46 9.37
CA GLY A 86 -14.10 8.98 9.19
C GLY A 86 -15.15 9.66 10.05
N GLU A 87 -14.78 10.21 11.22
CA GLU A 87 -15.71 10.76 12.20
C GLU A 87 -15.66 12.29 12.32
N VAL A 88 -14.48 12.90 12.15
CA VAL A 88 -14.23 14.29 12.52
C VAL A 88 -13.91 15.17 11.31
N ALA A 89 -13.15 14.66 10.34
CA ALA A 89 -12.73 15.43 9.17
C ALA A 89 -13.94 15.83 8.32
N LYS A 90 -13.96 17.10 7.89
CA LYS A 90 -15.06 17.62 7.06
C LYS A 90 -14.99 17.00 5.65
N PRO A 91 -16.15 16.68 5.04
CA PRO A 91 -16.20 16.14 3.68
C PRO A 91 -16.11 17.24 2.61
N ASP A 92 -15.28 18.25 2.82
CA ASP A 92 -15.13 19.41 1.94
C ASP A 92 -14.00 19.26 0.90
N GLY A 93 -13.39 18.08 0.84
CA GLY A 93 -12.27 17.79 -0.04
C GLY A 93 -10.91 18.28 0.45
N GLN A 94 -10.82 18.92 1.60
CA GLN A 94 -9.58 19.52 2.11
C GLN A 94 -8.85 18.64 3.15
N THR A 95 -9.23 17.37 3.27
CA THR A 95 -8.51 16.40 4.11
C THR A 95 -8.26 15.12 3.32
N LEU A 96 -7.00 14.70 3.24
CA LEU A 96 -6.56 13.46 2.62
C LEU A 96 -5.81 12.62 3.66
N GLY A 97 -6.30 11.45 3.97
CA GLY A 97 -5.60 10.47 4.80
C GLY A 97 -4.59 9.66 3.97
N TYR A 98 -3.39 9.46 4.49
CA TYR A 98 -2.35 8.60 3.93
C TYR A 98 -1.94 7.60 5.00
N PHE A 99 -2.47 6.38 4.90
CA PHE A 99 -2.48 5.43 5.99
C PHE A 99 -1.75 4.13 5.69
N THR A 100 -0.97 3.68 6.65
CA THR A 100 -0.41 2.33 6.67
C THR A 100 -1.42 1.36 7.25
N GLY A 101 -1.66 0.26 6.55
CA GLY A 101 -2.37 -0.91 7.04
C GLY A 101 -3.85 -0.74 7.40
N PRO A 102 -4.62 0.18 6.77
CA PRO A 102 -5.99 0.44 7.22
C PRO A 102 -6.87 -0.82 7.12
N TYR A 103 -6.76 -1.56 6.04
CA TYR A 103 -7.63 -2.71 5.81
C TYR A 103 -7.32 -3.92 6.68
N ASN A 104 -6.12 -3.99 7.28
CA ASN A 104 -5.84 -5.01 8.28
C ASN A 104 -6.71 -4.82 9.52
N HIS A 105 -6.85 -3.58 9.98
CA HIS A 105 -7.71 -3.27 11.13
C HIS A 105 -9.17 -3.59 10.85
N GLN A 106 -9.66 -3.33 9.62
CA GLN A 106 -11.01 -3.70 9.21
C GLN A 106 -11.18 -5.23 9.15
N MET A 107 -10.27 -5.94 8.49
CA MET A 107 -10.29 -7.41 8.37
C MET A 107 -10.22 -8.09 9.73
N MET A 108 -9.37 -7.59 10.64
CA MET A 108 -9.21 -8.12 12.00
C MET A 108 -10.33 -7.68 12.94
N ARG A 109 -11.26 -6.83 12.50
CA ARG A 109 -12.28 -6.21 13.34
C ARG A 109 -11.67 -5.61 14.62
N THR A 110 -10.58 -4.86 14.46
CA THR A 110 -9.85 -4.23 15.57
C THR A 110 -10.84 -3.41 16.43
N PRO A 111 -10.97 -3.67 17.74
CA PRO A 111 -11.99 -3.02 18.57
C PRO A 111 -11.89 -1.49 18.64
N SER A 112 -10.68 -0.92 18.48
CA SER A 112 -10.47 0.53 18.46
C SER A 112 -10.87 1.20 17.15
N LEU A 113 -11.04 0.45 16.05
CA LEU A 113 -11.52 0.98 14.77
C LEU A 113 -13.06 1.14 14.83
N ARG A 114 -13.54 2.39 14.87
CA ARG A 114 -14.96 2.72 15.02
C ARG A 114 -15.66 3.01 13.69
N ILE A 115 -14.89 3.20 12.63
CA ILE A 115 -15.40 3.54 11.31
C ILE A 115 -15.42 2.32 10.38
N ASP A 116 -16.25 2.39 9.36
CA ASP A 116 -16.24 1.45 8.26
C ASP A 116 -15.46 2.04 7.09
N LEU A 117 -14.28 1.48 6.83
CA LEU A 117 -13.36 1.99 5.81
C LEU A 117 -13.91 1.87 4.38
N ILE A 118 -14.96 1.05 4.15
CA ILE A 118 -15.62 0.97 2.84
C ILE A 118 -16.34 2.27 2.49
N LYS A 119 -16.77 3.03 3.50
CA LYS A 119 -17.47 4.31 3.31
C LYS A 119 -16.54 5.47 2.96
N LEU A 120 -15.24 5.30 3.11
CA LEU A 120 -14.25 6.32 2.79
C LEU A 120 -13.89 6.22 1.29
N PRO A 121 -14.01 7.31 0.51
CA PRO A 121 -13.57 7.32 -0.86
C PRO A 121 -12.10 6.92 -0.99
N PHE A 122 -11.84 5.82 -1.69
CA PHE A 122 -10.50 5.34 -2.02
C PHE A 122 -9.90 6.21 -3.13
N ILE A 123 -8.69 6.67 -2.96
CA ILE A 123 -7.96 7.46 -3.95
C ILE A 123 -6.89 6.61 -4.65
N ALA A 124 -5.93 6.12 -3.89
CA ALA A 124 -4.83 5.31 -4.39
C ALA A 124 -4.26 4.43 -3.29
N SER A 125 -3.56 3.36 -3.67
CA SER A 125 -2.67 2.65 -2.77
C SER A 125 -1.29 2.46 -3.40
N ILE A 126 -0.25 2.33 -2.56
CA ILE A 126 1.10 1.98 -3.00
C ILE A 126 1.34 0.52 -2.67
N GLN A 127 1.80 -0.22 -3.67
CA GLN A 127 2.29 -1.58 -3.50
C GLN A 127 3.59 -1.61 -2.70
N GLY A 128 3.70 -2.60 -1.83
CA GLY A 128 4.94 -2.92 -1.13
C GLY A 128 5.14 -4.43 -1.10
N VAL A 129 6.39 -4.85 -1.14
CA VAL A 129 6.77 -6.26 -1.03
C VAL A 129 7.54 -6.47 0.25
N THR A 130 7.34 -7.60 0.90
CA THR A 130 8.10 -8.03 2.07
C THR A 130 8.85 -9.30 1.73
N VAL A 131 10.16 -9.30 1.94
CA VAL A 131 11.06 -10.44 1.69
C VAL A 131 11.32 -11.17 2.99
N CYS A 132 11.15 -12.47 2.95
CA CYS A 132 11.39 -13.40 4.03
C CYS A 132 12.79 -14.01 3.91
N TYR A 133 13.53 -14.04 4.99
CA TYR A 133 14.88 -14.60 5.03
C TYR A 133 15.14 -15.37 6.32
N ILE A 134 16.00 -16.36 6.23
CA ILE A 134 16.40 -17.22 7.35
C ILE A 134 17.92 -17.36 7.40
N ARG A 135 18.48 -17.58 8.58
CA ARG A 135 19.90 -17.88 8.70
C ARG A 135 20.27 -19.12 7.89
N SER A 136 21.37 -19.02 7.18
CA SER A 136 21.85 -20.10 6.30
C SER A 136 22.35 -21.32 7.09
N ASP A 137 22.71 -21.13 8.37
CA ASP A 137 23.24 -22.15 9.28
C ASP A 137 22.18 -22.91 10.08
N VAL A 138 20.88 -22.63 9.87
CA VAL A 138 19.80 -23.45 10.46
C VAL A 138 19.95 -24.89 9.94
N PRO A 139 20.09 -25.90 10.84
CA PRO A 139 20.27 -27.29 10.39
C PRO A 139 19.15 -27.79 9.48
N PRO A 140 19.47 -28.60 8.47
CA PRO A 140 20.78 -29.10 8.05
C PRO A 140 21.59 -28.12 7.18
N GLY A 141 21.16 -26.89 7.07
CA GLY A 141 21.70 -25.82 6.23
C GLY A 141 20.73 -25.39 5.14
N ILE A 142 20.50 -24.07 5.03
CA ILE A 142 19.57 -23.47 4.05
C ILE A 142 20.38 -22.77 2.96
N LYS A 143 20.51 -23.41 1.80
CA LYS A 143 21.29 -22.89 0.66
C LYS A 143 20.43 -22.27 -0.44
N LYS A 144 19.17 -22.67 -0.51
CA LYS A 144 18.20 -22.18 -1.52
C LYS A 144 16.78 -22.14 -0.92
N PRO A 145 15.85 -21.40 -1.51
CA PRO A 145 14.49 -21.23 -1.00
C PRO A 145 13.77 -22.54 -0.62
N THR A 146 13.89 -23.55 -1.46
CA THR A 146 13.21 -24.84 -1.26
C THR A 146 13.78 -25.69 -0.12
N ASP A 147 14.94 -25.32 0.46
CA ASP A 147 15.49 -26.07 1.61
C ASP A 147 14.75 -25.72 2.92
N ILE A 148 13.92 -24.67 2.92
CA ILE A 148 13.19 -24.23 4.13
C ILE A 148 12.37 -25.37 4.78
N VAL A 149 11.78 -26.28 4.01
CA VAL A 149 11.00 -27.42 4.54
C VAL A 149 11.85 -28.50 5.18
N LYS A 150 13.17 -28.43 5.03
CA LYS A 150 14.13 -29.33 5.68
C LYS A 150 14.65 -28.75 7.00
N ALA A 151 14.37 -27.46 7.26
CA ALA A 151 14.83 -26.79 8.46
C ALA A 151 14.38 -27.53 9.72
N GLU A 152 15.32 -27.79 10.61
CA GLU A 152 14.99 -28.18 11.99
C GLU A 152 14.26 -27.04 12.71
N ARG A 153 13.82 -27.29 13.96
CA ARG A 153 13.14 -26.26 14.74
C ARG A 153 14.04 -25.03 14.92
N PHE A 154 13.48 -23.86 14.62
CA PHE A 154 14.17 -22.56 14.69
C PHE A 154 13.27 -21.49 15.34
N ARG A 155 13.84 -20.37 15.74
CA ARG A 155 13.09 -19.23 16.28
C ARG A 155 12.79 -18.21 15.19
N ALA A 156 11.51 -17.88 15.03
CA ALA A 156 11.04 -16.87 14.10
C ALA A 156 10.67 -15.59 14.87
N GLY A 157 11.34 -14.49 14.55
CA GLY A 157 11.15 -13.21 15.24
C GLY A 157 10.11 -12.33 14.59
N GLY A 158 9.24 -11.74 15.40
CA GLY A 158 8.18 -10.84 15.00
C GLY A 158 7.99 -9.64 15.91
N LEU A 159 7.11 -8.73 15.49
CA LEU A 159 6.81 -7.48 16.21
C LEU A 159 5.71 -7.68 17.25
N SER A 160 4.56 -8.22 16.79
CA SER A 160 3.43 -8.56 17.66
C SER A 160 2.53 -9.59 16.98
N TYR A 161 1.87 -10.43 17.78
CA TYR A 161 1.02 -11.52 17.27
C TYR A 161 -0.19 -11.04 16.46
N ASP A 162 -0.61 -9.79 16.61
CA ASP A 162 -1.71 -9.15 15.88
C ASP A 162 -1.24 -8.25 14.72
N SER A 163 0.07 -8.14 14.51
CA SER A 163 0.58 -7.45 13.32
C SER A 163 0.32 -8.28 12.06
N ASN A 164 -0.09 -7.62 10.98
CA ASN A 164 -0.28 -8.34 9.71
C ASN A 164 1.03 -8.92 9.16
N LYS A 165 2.15 -8.29 9.46
CA LYS A 165 3.48 -8.80 9.13
C LYS A 165 3.69 -10.18 9.72
N ASP A 166 3.45 -10.32 11.02
CA ASP A 166 3.64 -11.57 11.75
C ASP A 166 2.57 -12.62 11.40
N LEU A 167 1.33 -12.19 11.17
CA LEU A 167 0.27 -13.06 10.69
C LEU A 167 0.65 -13.74 9.37
N ARG A 168 1.23 -13.00 8.42
CA ARG A 168 1.58 -13.53 7.10
C ARG A 168 2.65 -14.62 7.17
N PHE A 169 3.77 -14.37 7.86
CA PHE A 169 4.80 -15.41 7.91
C PHE A 169 4.36 -16.62 8.71
N ARG A 170 3.58 -16.46 9.78
CA ARG A 170 3.05 -17.57 10.57
C ARG A 170 2.10 -18.45 9.77
N LEU A 171 1.18 -17.84 9.01
CA LEU A 171 0.33 -18.57 8.07
C LEU A 171 1.14 -19.31 7.00
N ALA A 172 2.15 -18.63 6.42
CA ALA A 172 3.03 -19.24 5.43
C ALA A 172 3.80 -20.45 6.00
N PHE A 173 4.31 -20.34 7.22
CA PHE A 173 5.02 -21.41 7.90
C PHE A 173 4.13 -22.61 8.23
N ASP A 174 2.91 -22.33 8.68
CA ASP A 174 1.92 -23.38 8.91
C ASP A 174 1.52 -24.11 7.61
N ILE A 175 1.41 -23.38 6.49
CA ILE A 175 1.12 -23.96 5.17
C ILE A 175 2.30 -24.82 4.68
N LEU A 176 3.54 -24.40 4.95
CA LEU A 176 4.77 -25.17 4.64
C LEU A 176 5.01 -26.32 5.62
N GLY A 177 4.30 -26.40 6.75
CA GLY A 177 4.50 -27.42 7.79
C GLY A 177 5.79 -27.26 8.58
N LEU A 178 6.29 -26.02 8.76
CA LEU A 178 7.55 -25.75 9.46
C LEU A 178 7.40 -25.90 10.97
N LYS A 179 8.48 -26.29 11.61
CA LYS A 179 8.60 -26.36 13.08
C LYS A 179 9.38 -25.15 13.58
N TYR A 180 8.71 -24.24 14.26
CA TYR A 180 9.34 -23.01 14.76
C TYR A 180 8.79 -22.58 16.11
N ASP A 181 9.57 -21.77 16.82
CA ASP A 181 9.15 -21.08 18.03
C ASP A 181 8.97 -19.59 17.67
N TYR A 182 7.76 -19.07 17.88
CA TYR A 182 7.46 -17.69 17.60
C TYR A 182 7.91 -16.80 18.77
N VAL A 183 8.83 -15.88 18.49
CA VAL A 183 9.35 -14.89 19.43
C VAL A 183 8.87 -13.51 18.99
N THR A 184 8.10 -12.84 19.83
CA THR A 184 7.52 -11.52 19.52
C THR A 184 7.96 -10.46 20.53
N GLY A 185 7.66 -9.18 20.25
CA GLY A 185 7.98 -8.07 21.13
C GLY A 185 9.17 -7.23 20.69
N TYR A 186 9.71 -7.46 19.49
CA TYR A 186 10.68 -6.55 18.91
C TYR A 186 10.01 -5.21 18.55
N ASN A 187 10.60 -4.09 18.99
CA ASN A 187 10.02 -2.76 18.77
C ASN A 187 10.07 -2.32 17.30
N SER A 188 11.00 -2.91 16.54
CA SER A 188 11.19 -2.57 15.12
C SER A 188 11.77 -3.74 14.33
N SER A 189 11.66 -3.70 13.01
CA SER A 189 12.38 -4.64 12.13
C SER A 189 13.90 -4.54 12.28
N ASN A 190 14.42 -3.36 12.66
CA ASN A 190 15.85 -3.22 12.93
C ASN A 190 16.29 -4.06 14.13
N ASP A 191 15.52 -4.05 15.22
CA ASP A 191 15.84 -4.83 16.43
C ASP A 191 15.78 -6.33 16.13
N ALA A 192 14.74 -6.78 15.42
CA ALA A 192 14.62 -8.18 15.01
C ALA A 192 15.75 -8.59 14.06
N ARG A 193 16.17 -7.74 13.12
CA ARG A 193 17.32 -8.00 12.25
C ARG A 193 18.62 -8.14 13.02
N LEU A 194 18.86 -7.27 14.00
CA LEU A 194 20.04 -7.39 14.91
C LEU A 194 20.00 -8.71 15.69
N ALA A 195 18.82 -9.15 16.12
CA ALA A 195 18.65 -10.45 16.77
C ALA A 195 18.97 -11.62 15.82
N VAL A 196 18.62 -11.51 14.51
CA VAL A 196 19.06 -12.49 13.50
C VAL A 196 20.58 -12.50 13.36
N GLN A 197 21.24 -11.33 13.30
CA GLN A 197 22.69 -11.24 13.22
C GLN A 197 23.39 -11.92 14.42
N ARG A 198 22.83 -11.76 15.63
CA ARG A 198 23.34 -12.36 16.87
C ARG A 198 22.92 -13.82 17.07
N ASN A 199 22.14 -14.40 16.13
CA ASN A 199 21.57 -15.75 16.24
C ASN A 199 20.64 -15.95 17.45
N GLU A 200 20.03 -14.87 17.94
CA GLU A 200 18.98 -14.92 18.96
C GLU A 200 17.67 -15.48 18.38
N ILE A 201 17.38 -15.11 17.13
CA ILE A 201 16.35 -15.68 16.25
C ILE A 201 16.98 -16.02 14.91
N GLN A 202 16.36 -16.94 14.16
CA GLN A 202 16.92 -17.39 12.89
C GLN A 202 16.17 -16.85 11.68
N TYR A 203 14.94 -16.41 11.85
CA TYR A 203 14.09 -15.89 10.78
C TYR A 203 13.57 -14.48 11.10
N HIS A 204 13.50 -13.65 10.06
CA HIS A 204 12.74 -12.40 10.03
C HIS A 204 12.33 -12.06 8.61
N ASP A 205 11.47 -11.05 8.43
CA ASP A 205 11.07 -10.51 7.15
C ASP A 205 11.22 -8.98 7.10
N GLU A 206 11.48 -8.44 5.93
CA GLU A 206 11.73 -7.00 5.74
C GLU A 206 10.99 -6.48 4.52
N ASN A 207 10.52 -5.24 4.61
CA ASN A 207 10.08 -4.50 3.44
C ASN A 207 11.28 -4.14 2.53
N ILE A 208 10.99 -3.67 1.32
CA ILE A 208 12.02 -3.38 0.30
C ILE A 208 13.14 -2.47 0.83
N PRO A 209 12.86 -1.31 1.47
CA PRO A 209 13.91 -0.45 2.01
C PRO A 209 14.85 -1.15 3.00
N GLY A 210 14.32 -1.91 3.94
CA GLY A 210 15.11 -2.66 4.91
C GLY A 210 15.91 -3.79 4.25
N TYR A 211 15.27 -4.53 3.35
CA TYR A 211 15.92 -5.63 2.65
C TYR A 211 17.05 -5.13 1.73
N ARG A 212 16.76 -4.26 0.76
CA ARG A 212 17.75 -3.74 -0.21
C ARG A 212 18.83 -2.88 0.45
N GLY A 213 18.44 -2.09 1.47
CA GLY A 213 19.37 -1.17 2.14
C GLY A 213 20.31 -1.84 3.13
N VAL A 214 19.89 -2.93 3.76
CA VAL A 214 20.65 -3.53 4.87
C VAL A 214 20.79 -5.05 4.74
N VAL A 215 19.68 -5.80 4.63
CA VAL A 215 19.71 -7.27 4.68
C VAL A 215 20.53 -7.83 3.51
N GLU A 216 20.26 -7.40 2.30
CA GLU A 216 20.95 -7.90 1.12
C GLU A 216 22.46 -7.63 1.16
N PRO A 217 22.95 -6.38 1.37
CA PRO A 217 24.40 -6.13 1.39
C PRO A 217 25.13 -6.71 2.60
N GLN A 218 24.50 -6.76 3.78
CA GLN A 218 25.19 -7.12 5.02
C GLN A 218 24.98 -8.58 5.44
N LEU A 219 23.85 -9.20 5.07
CA LEU A 219 23.53 -10.54 5.54
C LEU A 219 23.47 -11.58 4.42
N VAL A 220 22.88 -11.23 3.27
CA VAL A 220 22.81 -12.17 2.13
C VAL A 220 24.17 -12.30 1.46
N LYS A 221 24.80 -11.19 1.08
CA LYS A 221 26.11 -11.20 0.39
C LYS A 221 27.23 -11.78 1.24
N THR A 222 27.07 -11.78 2.56
CA THR A 222 28.04 -12.38 3.50
C THR A 222 27.70 -13.84 3.82
N GLY A 223 26.57 -14.37 3.30
CA GLY A 223 26.15 -15.75 3.51
C GLY A 223 25.54 -16.04 4.89
N ILE A 224 25.30 -15.01 5.71
CA ILE A 224 24.68 -15.16 7.04
C ILE A 224 23.23 -15.63 6.91
N VAL A 225 22.48 -15.08 5.95
CA VAL A 225 21.10 -15.45 5.68
C VAL A 225 20.86 -15.83 4.22
N THR A 226 19.86 -16.67 4.02
CA THR A 226 19.32 -17.05 2.71
C THR A 226 17.94 -16.42 2.57
N PRO A 227 17.65 -15.61 1.53
CA PRO A 227 16.30 -15.20 1.20
C PRO A 227 15.50 -16.42 0.72
N ILE A 228 14.26 -16.57 1.21
CA ILE A 228 13.46 -17.76 0.92
C ILE A 228 12.31 -17.49 -0.04
N TYR A 229 11.61 -16.38 0.13
CA TYR A 229 10.58 -15.91 -0.78
C TYR A 229 10.22 -14.46 -0.46
N TYR A 230 9.50 -13.82 -1.37
CA TYR A 230 8.71 -12.64 -1.01
C TYR A 230 7.23 -13.02 -0.89
N HIS A 231 6.48 -12.29 -0.05
CA HIS A 231 5.04 -12.48 0.06
C HIS A 231 4.34 -12.13 -1.26
N ASP A 232 3.38 -12.98 -1.65
CA ASP A 232 2.67 -12.88 -2.93
C ASP A 232 2.08 -11.50 -3.18
N VAL A 233 2.11 -11.10 -4.44
CA VAL A 233 1.46 -9.90 -4.98
C VAL A 233 0.38 -10.34 -5.97
N PHE A 234 -0.75 -9.67 -5.95
CA PHE A 234 -1.90 -10.04 -6.78
C PHE A 234 -2.30 -8.90 -7.71
N SER A 235 -2.85 -9.25 -8.88
CA SER A 235 -3.55 -8.28 -9.73
C SER A 235 -4.89 -7.86 -9.10
N PRO A 236 -5.53 -6.79 -9.58
CA PRO A 236 -6.87 -6.41 -9.16
C PRO A 236 -7.90 -7.54 -9.29
N ASP A 237 -7.71 -8.46 -10.24
CA ASP A 237 -8.56 -9.62 -10.43
C ASP A 237 -8.21 -10.78 -9.49
N GLY A 238 -7.15 -10.64 -8.69
CA GLY A 238 -6.72 -11.64 -7.70
C GLY A 238 -5.84 -12.75 -8.28
N VAL A 239 -5.25 -12.51 -9.46
CA VAL A 239 -4.28 -13.41 -10.08
C VAL A 239 -2.89 -13.11 -9.52
N LEU A 240 -2.13 -14.14 -9.17
CA LEU A 240 -0.76 -14.03 -8.71
C LEU A 240 0.13 -13.34 -9.75
N LYS A 241 0.93 -12.37 -9.32
CA LYS A 241 1.92 -11.68 -10.15
C LYS A 241 3.33 -11.83 -9.59
N SER A 242 4.31 -11.81 -10.48
CA SER A 242 5.71 -11.64 -10.07
C SER A 242 5.97 -10.19 -9.71
N SER A 243 6.77 -9.97 -8.67
CA SER A 243 7.21 -8.63 -8.30
C SER A 243 8.39 -8.22 -9.19
N PRO A 244 8.31 -7.08 -9.89
CA PRO A 244 9.45 -6.56 -10.63
C PRO A 244 10.57 -5.99 -9.73
N ASP A 245 10.31 -5.81 -8.42
CA ASP A 245 11.33 -5.38 -7.46
C ASP A 245 12.30 -6.51 -7.07
N PHE A 246 11.87 -7.76 -7.30
CA PHE A 246 12.64 -8.98 -6.98
C PHE A 246 12.56 -10.00 -8.13
N PRO A 247 13.10 -9.68 -9.32
CA PRO A 247 13.08 -10.61 -10.46
C PRO A 247 13.92 -11.88 -10.19
N GLU A 248 14.89 -11.79 -9.26
CA GLU A 248 15.77 -12.88 -8.86
C GLU A 248 15.20 -13.80 -7.78
N LEU A 249 14.08 -13.45 -7.16
CA LEU A 249 13.48 -14.19 -6.06
C LEU A 249 12.07 -14.67 -6.42
N ALA A 250 11.71 -15.87 -6.00
CA ALA A 250 10.36 -16.40 -6.16
C ALA A 250 9.41 -15.91 -5.06
N SER A 251 8.12 -15.84 -5.37
CA SER A 251 7.07 -15.59 -4.38
C SER A 251 6.78 -16.83 -3.53
N PHE A 252 6.07 -16.65 -2.41
CA PHE A 252 5.65 -17.76 -1.54
C PHE A 252 4.94 -18.88 -2.33
N THR A 253 3.95 -18.54 -3.14
CA THR A 253 3.21 -19.54 -3.93
C THR A 253 4.11 -20.25 -4.94
N GLN A 254 5.08 -19.56 -5.54
CA GLN A 254 6.04 -20.19 -6.47
C GLN A 254 6.96 -21.16 -5.73
N VAL A 255 7.51 -20.77 -4.57
CA VAL A 255 8.36 -21.65 -3.75
C VAL A 255 7.56 -22.86 -3.25
N TYR A 256 6.35 -22.66 -2.78
CA TYR A 256 5.46 -23.75 -2.36
C TYR A 256 5.22 -24.74 -3.52
N THR A 257 4.93 -24.23 -4.71
CA THR A 257 4.70 -25.07 -5.90
C THR A 257 5.95 -25.85 -6.30
N GLN A 258 7.14 -25.23 -6.19
CA GLN A 258 8.42 -25.94 -6.44
C GLN A 258 8.66 -27.07 -5.45
N ILE A 259 8.22 -26.92 -4.19
CA ILE A 259 8.39 -27.95 -3.15
C ILE A 259 7.38 -29.08 -3.29
N PHE A 260 6.10 -28.75 -3.47
CA PHE A 260 5.00 -29.72 -3.37
C PHE A 260 4.38 -30.12 -4.71
N GLY A 261 4.80 -29.54 -5.83
CA GLY A 261 4.29 -29.82 -7.17
C GLY A 261 2.86 -29.35 -7.44
N LYS A 262 2.26 -28.58 -6.53
CA LYS A 262 0.90 -28.03 -6.62
C LYS A 262 0.80 -26.68 -5.92
N ALA A 263 -0.16 -25.86 -6.33
CA ALA A 263 -0.43 -24.59 -5.65
C ALA A 263 -1.00 -24.80 -4.23
N PRO A 264 -0.71 -23.90 -3.29
CA PRO A 264 -1.32 -23.95 -1.95
C PRO A 264 -2.83 -23.69 -2.04
N SER A 265 -3.58 -24.26 -1.07
CA SER A 265 -5.05 -24.13 -1.01
C SER A 265 -5.55 -24.26 0.42
N GLY A 266 -6.85 -24.05 0.62
CA GLY A 266 -7.54 -24.14 1.91
C GLY A 266 -7.54 -22.84 2.68
N ILE A 267 -8.22 -22.82 3.83
CA ILE A 267 -8.53 -21.60 4.60
C ILE A 267 -7.29 -20.82 5.03
N LYS A 268 -6.18 -21.51 5.38
CA LYS A 268 -4.91 -20.86 5.72
C LYS A 268 -4.34 -20.08 4.54
N TYR A 269 -4.44 -20.61 3.31
CA TYR A 269 -3.95 -19.92 2.13
C TYR A 269 -4.85 -18.76 1.74
N GLU A 270 -6.18 -18.90 1.85
CA GLU A 270 -7.11 -17.78 1.63
C GLU A 270 -6.87 -16.65 2.65
N ALA A 271 -6.58 -16.99 3.92
CA ALA A 271 -6.19 -16.01 4.93
C ALA A 271 -4.86 -15.32 4.59
N LEU A 272 -3.85 -16.07 4.14
CA LEU A 272 -2.58 -15.50 3.70
C LEU A 272 -2.75 -14.60 2.48
N LYS A 273 -3.58 -14.99 1.51
CA LYS A 273 -3.89 -14.20 0.33
C LYS A 273 -4.56 -12.88 0.70
N ALA A 274 -5.59 -12.91 1.57
CA ALA A 274 -6.25 -11.71 2.05
C ALA A 274 -5.27 -10.77 2.80
N ALA A 275 -4.43 -11.33 3.67
CA ALA A 275 -3.40 -10.60 4.40
C ALA A 275 -2.33 -10.01 3.45
N ASN A 276 -1.94 -10.72 2.39
CA ASN A 276 -1.00 -10.25 1.38
C ASN A 276 -1.59 -9.08 0.56
N ILE A 277 -2.86 -9.15 0.16
CA ILE A 277 -3.53 -8.03 -0.53
C ILE A 277 -3.60 -6.81 0.40
N ALA A 278 -4.01 -7.00 1.65
CA ALA A 278 -4.15 -5.93 2.63
C ALA A 278 -2.82 -5.22 2.96
N SER A 279 -1.70 -5.92 2.91
CA SER A 279 -0.38 -5.36 3.23
C SER A 279 0.53 -5.15 2.03
N GLY A 280 0.46 -6.02 1.04
CA GLY A 280 1.29 -5.96 -0.15
C GLY A 280 0.72 -4.97 -1.17
N ASN A 281 -0.47 -5.24 -1.68
CA ASN A 281 -1.11 -4.36 -2.67
C ASN A 281 -1.60 -3.03 -2.06
N MET A 282 -2.03 -3.06 -0.80
CA MET A 282 -2.64 -1.92 -0.10
C MET A 282 -1.89 -1.56 1.18
N GLY A 283 -0.57 -1.65 1.14
CA GLY A 283 0.30 -1.35 2.29
C GLY A 283 0.25 0.11 2.73
N ARG A 284 0.06 1.02 1.78
CA ARG A 284 -0.23 2.45 1.99
C ARG A 284 -1.48 2.81 1.22
N VAL A 285 -2.41 3.50 1.85
CA VAL A 285 -3.68 3.87 1.22
C VAL A 285 -3.98 5.34 1.43
N ALA A 286 -4.24 6.02 0.32
CA ALA A 286 -4.79 7.38 0.31
C ALA A 286 -6.31 7.31 0.25
N MET A 287 -7.00 7.98 1.16
CA MET A 287 -8.46 8.01 1.25
C MET A 287 -8.97 9.32 1.82
N MET A 288 -10.26 9.60 1.59
CA MET A 288 -10.89 10.86 1.99
C MET A 288 -12.06 10.62 2.96
N PRO A 289 -12.54 11.67 3.66
CA PRO A 289 -13.72 11.56 4.51
C PRO A 289 -14.95 11.07 3.74
N PRO A 290 -15.87 10.34 4.38
CA PRO A 290 -17.12 9.91 3.75
C PRO A 290 -17.94 11.15 3.34
N GLY A 291 -18.54 11.11 2.14
CA GLY A 291 -19.30 12.24 1.59
C GLY A 291 -18.47 13.33 0.90
N THR A 292 -17.15 13.14 0.74
CA THR A 292 -16.30 14.06 -0.05
C THR A 292 -16.83 14.23 -1.48
N PRO A 293 -16.86 15.48 -2.02
CA PRO A 293 -17.37 15.75 -3.36
C PRO A 293 -16.66 14.91 -4.44
N PRO A 294 -17.41 14.32 -5.40
CA PRO A 294 -16.83 13.49 -6.47
C PRO A 294 -15.72 14.20 -7.26
N GLN A 295 -15.84 15.52 -7.47
CA GLN A 295 -14.83 16.32 -8.16
C GLN A 295 -13.48 16.31 -7.43
N ALA A 296 -13.50 16.38 -6.09
CA ALA A 296 -12.29 16.31 -5.26
C ALA A 296 -11.63 14.93 -5.37
N VAL A 297 -12.45 13.87 -5.31
CA VAL A 297 -11.98 12.47 -5.46
C VAL A 297 -11.35 12.26 -6.83
N ALA A 298 -12.04 12.73 -7.91
CA ALA A 298 -11.54 12.60 -9.27
C ALA A 298 -10.22 13.35 -9.48
N ALA A 299 -10.12 14.58 -8.97
CA ALA A 299 -8.91 15.39 -9.08
C ALA A 299 -7.71 14.73 -8.40
N LEU A 300 -7.89 14.12 -7.21
CA LEU A 300 -6.81 13.42 -6.51
C LEU A 300 -6.44 12.10 -7.19
N ARG A 301 -7.40 11.33 -7.71
CA ARG A 301 -7.10 10.12 -8.50
C ARG A 301 -6.27 10.46 -9.75
N GLN A 302 -6.62 11.52 -10.46
CA GLN A 302 -5.85 12.01 -11.61
C GLN A 302 -4.45 12.46 -11.20
N ALA A 303 -4.33 13.16 -10.07
CA ALA A 303 -3.04 13.59 -9.54
C ALA A 303 -2.13 12.40 -9.18
N PHE A 304 -2.65 11.35 -8.55
CA PHE A 304 -1.88 10.13 -8.29
C PHE A 304 -1.50 9.38 -9.57
N ALA A 305 -2.38 9.38 -10.58
CA ALA A 305 -2.05 8.81 -11.89
C ALA A 305 -0.95 9.59 -12.62
N ALA A 306 -0.90 10.91 -12.46
CA ALA A 306 0.20 11.73 -12.97
C ALA A 306 1.49 11.52 -12.15
N LEU A 307 1.37 11.47 -10.82
CA LEU A 307 2.49 11.22 -9.90
C LEU A 307 3.19 9.88 -10.20
N SER A 308 2.45 8.85 -10.57
CA SER A 308 3.01 7.52 -10.89
C SER A 308 3.96 7.53 -12.11
N LYS A 309 3.93 8.60 -12.91
CA LYS A 309 4.76 8.81 -14.11
C LYS A 309 5.77 9.94 -13.95
N ASP A 310 5.81 10.57 -12.78
CA ASP A 310 6.69 11.68 -12.48
C ASP A 310 8.10 11.18 -12.17
N GLU A 311 9.04 11.41 -13.09
CA GLU A 311 10.43 10.94 -12.96
C GLU A 311 11.16 11.55 -11.75
N GLU A 312 10.85 12.80 -11.37
CA GLU A 312 11.43 13.44 -10.19
C GLU A 312 10.95 12.74 -8.91
N PHE A 313 9.64 12.45 -8.81
CA PHE A 313 9.07 11.67 -7.72
C PHE A 313 9.69 10.26 -7.66
N ILE A 314 9.75 9.57 -8.81
CA ILE A 314 10.33 8.22 -8.90
C ILE A 314 11.79 8.25 -8.45
N GLY A 315 12.57 9.24 -8.91
CA GLY A 315 13.96 9.40 -8.52
C GLY A 315 14.15 9.63 -7.02
N ASP A 316 13.36 10.52 -6.41
CA ASP A 316 13.38 10.76 -4.97
C ASP A 316 12.94 9.51 -4.18
N ALA A 317 11.90 8.82 -4.63
CA ALA A 317 11.43 7.58 -4.01
C ALA A 317 12.50 6.49 -4.08
N MET A 318 13.11 6.27 -5.24
CA MET A 318 14.21 5.31 -5.41
C MET A 318 15.39 5.63 -4.50
N LYS A 319 15.72 6.92 -4.35
CA LYS A 319 16.84 7.37 -3.49
C LYS A 319 16.56 7.10 -2.01
N VAL A 320 15.34 7.38 -1.54
CA VAL A 320 14.98 7.34 -0.11
C VAL A 320 14.35 6.00 0.28
N MET A 321 13.40 5.52 -0.52
CA MET A 321 12.60 4.32 -0.21
C MET A 321 13.19 3.04 -0.83
N LYS A 322 14.17 3.17 -1.75
CA LYS A 322 14.86 2.06 -2.42
C LYS A 322 13.96 1.16 -3.28
N PHE A 323 12.78 1.64 -3.68
CA PHE A 323 11.91 0.94 -4.63
C PHE A 323 11.15 1.93 -5.51
N HIS A 324 10.69 1.45 -6.68
CA HIS A 324 9.85 2.19 -7.59
C HIS A 324 8.40 2.15 -7.11
N PRO A 325 7.79 3.29 -6.68
CA PRO A 325 6.41 3.30 -6.21
C PRO A 325 5.45 2.91 -7.33
N ARG A 326 4.63 1.89 -7.09
CA ARG A 326 3.54 1.47 -7.98
C ARG A 326 2.23 1.71 -7.28
N PHE A 327 1.33 2.36 -8.00
CA PHE A 327 0.03 2.74 -7.45
C PHE A 327 -1.08 1.87 -8.05
N GLU A 328 -2.00 1.46 -7.20
CA GLU A 328 -3.32 1.01 -7.61
C GLU A 328 -4.29 2.18 -7.43
N ILE A 329 -4.95 2.61 -8.50
CA ILE A 329 -5.75 3.85 -8.53
C ILE A 329 -7.15 3.55 -9.10
N GLY A 330 -8.16 4.28 -8.63
CA GLY A 330 -9.50 4.19 -9.18
C GLY A 330 -10.11 2.79 -9.06
N GLU A 331 -10.61 2.23 -10.16
CA GLU A 331 -11.33 0.95 -10.17
C GLU A 331 -10.45 -0.24 -9.80
N ASP A 332 -9.18 -0.25 -10.20
CA ASP A 332 -8.25 -1.33 -9.87
C ASP A 332 -8.01 -1.42 -8.36
N GLY A 333 -7.71 -0.29 -7.75
CA GLY A 333 -7.57 -0.21 -6.30
C GLY A 333 -8.88 -0.53 -5.57
N GLU A 334 -10.02 -0.11 -6.12
CA GLU A 334 -11.33 -0.40 -5.55
C GLU A 334 -11.63 -1.91 -5.59
N ARG A 335 -11.31 -2.62 -6.69
CA ARG A 335 -11.46 -4.08 -6.77
C ARG A 335 -10.61 -4.81 -5.73
N LEU A 336 -9.34 -4.38 -5.54
CA LEU A 336 -8.49 -4.93 -4.50
C LEU A 336 -9.03 -4.66 -3.09
N ARG A 337 -9.50 -3.44 -2.83
CA ARG A 337 -10.13 -3.07 -1.57
C ARG A 337 -11.32 -3.97 -1.25
N GLN A 338 -12.19 -4.22 -2.22
CA GLN A 338 -13.34 -5.09 -2.02
C GLN A 338 -12.92 -6.52 -1.68
N LYS A 339 -11.88 -7.07 -2.31
CA LYS A 339 -11.37 -8.41 -1.98
C LYS A 339 -10.91 -8.55 -0.53
N VAL A 340 -10.36 -7.48 0.05
CA VAL A 340 -9.93 -7.46 1.45
C VAL A 340 -11.11 -7.27 2.41
N LEU A 341 -12.09 -6.46 2.02
CA LEU A 341 -13.21 -6.09 2.90
C LEU A 341 -14.38 -7.07 2.82
N GLN A 342 -14.51 -7.80 1.71
CA GLN A 342 -15.57 -8.80 1.49
C GLN A 342 -15.11 -10.23 1.81
N VAL A 343 -14.15 -10.39 2.72
CA VAL A 343 -13.77 -11.71 3.22
C VAL A 343 -14.94 -12.35 3.99
N SER A 344 -15.10 -13.67 3.85
CA SER A 344 -16.17 -14.37 4.52
C SER A 344 -16.06 -14.26 6.06
N PRO A 345 -17.19 -14.27 6.78
CA PRO A 345 -17.17 -14.33 8.25
C PRO A 345 -16.33 -15.48 8.79
N GLU A 346 -16.39 -16.65 8.15
CA GLU A 346 -15.57 -17.83 8.48
C GLU A 346 -14.07 -17.52 8.41
N LEU A 347 -13.63 -16.82 7.36
CA LEU A 347 -12.22 -16.44 7.20
C LEU A 347 -11.79 -15.45 8.28
N VAL A 348 -12.64 -14.48 8.62
CA VAL A 348 -12.38 -13.52 9.70
C VAL A 348 -12.23 -14.24 11.04
N ASP A 349 -13.18 -15.16 11.35
CA ASP A 349 -13.15 -15.90 12.60
C ASP A 349 -11.92 -16.83 12.67
N PHE A 350 -11.57 -17.47 11.55
CA PHE A 350 -10.33 -18.25 11.46
C PHE A 350 -9.08 -17.39 11.77
N VAL A 351 -8.94 -16.22 11.15
CA VAL A 351 -7.79 -15.32 11.36
C VAL A 351 -7.73 -14.86 12.82
N ARG A 352 -8.86 -14.51 13.42
CA ARG A 352 -8.92 -14.12 14.84
C ARG A 352 -8.48 -15.25 15.76
N GLN A 353 -8.99 -16.46 15.56
CA GLN A 353 -8.58 -17.63 16.33
C GLN A 353 -7.10 -17.94 16.15
N PHE A 354 -6.59 -17.83 14.93
CA PHE A 354 -5.17 -18.04 14.63
C PHE A 354 -4.27 -17.02 15.33
N VAL A 355 -4.68 -15.76 15.43
CA VAL A 355 -3.97 -14.72 16.18
C VAL A 355 -4.03 -15.01 17.68
N GLU A 356 -5.19 -15.36 18.23
CA GLU A 356 -5.35 -15.66 19.67
C GLU A 356 -4.56 -16.88 20.11
N GLN A 357 -4.41 -17.90 19.25
CA GLN A 357 -3.57 -19.08 19.57
C GLN A 357 -2.11 -18.73 19.78
N ALA A 358 -1.59 -17.68 19.16
CA ALA A 358 -0.22 -17.24 19.34
C ALA A 358 0.04 -16.47 20.65
N ARG A 359 -1.03 -16.11 21.37
CA ARG A 359 -0.94 -15.45 22.69
C ARG A 359 -0.73 -16.45 23.82
N LYS A 360 -1.05 -17.71 23.56
CA LYS A 360 -0.93 -18.84 24.53
C LYS A 360 0.43 -19.50 24.43
#